data_b43678a1813c0eb963fec024abc5771d
#
_entry.id   b43678a1813c0eb963fec024abc5771d
#
_cell.length_a   1.000
_cell.length_b   1.000
_cell.length_c   1.000
_cell.angle_alpha   90.00
_cell.angle_beta   90.00
_cell.angle_gamma   90.00
#
_symmetry.space_group_name_H-M   'P 1'
#
loop_
_entity.id
_entity.type
_entity.pdbx_description
1 polymer ?
#
loop_
_entity_poly.entity_id
_entity_poly.type
_entity_poly.pdbx_seq_one_letter_code
_entity_poly.pdbx_strand_id
1 'polypeptide(L)'
;MKKVATIISASWIYTANSQDSLLKEYSVVIDANKIIDLVSTEKVFESYEASEVFSLSDHILIPGLINTHSHSAMSLFKGYADDLKLKCWLNDYIWPAEKQHVSNKFVKDGSMI
;
A
#
# COMPACT_ATOMS: atom_id res chain seq x y z
N MET A 1 -16.20 -23.83 13.33
CA MET A 1 -15.48 -22.89 12.46
C MET A 1 -15.76 -21.46 12.90
N LYS A 2 -14.73 -20.64 13.01
CA LYS A 2 -14.89 -19.22 13.31
C LYS A 2 -15.31 -18.46 12.06
N LYS A 3 -16.38 -17.66 12.15
CA LYS A 3 -16.80 -16.80 11.05
C LYS A 3 -15.88 -15.59 10.93
N VAL A 4 -15.45 -15.28 9.69
CA VAL A 4 -14.54 -14.17 9.37
C VAL A 4 -15.01 -13.45 8.11
N ALA A 5 -14.50 -12.24 7.87
CA ALA A 5 -14.90 -11.47 6.70
C ALA A 5 -14.32 -12.06 5.41
N THR A 6 -12.99 -12.29 5.37
CA THR A 6 -12.31 -12.64 4.11
C THR A 6 -11.19 -13.65 4.34
N ILE A 7 -11.02 -14.58 3.41
CA ILE A 7 -9.86 -15.45 3.27
C ILE A 7 -9.23 -15.20 1.90
N ILE A 8 -7.91 -14.97 1.86
CA ILE A 8 -7.13 -14.83 0.63
C ILE A 8 -6.08 -15.92 0.61
N SER A 9 -6.21 -16.88 -0.32
CA SER A 9 -5.25 -17.95 -0.56
C SER A 9 -4.36 -17.60 -1.74
N ALA A 10 -3.05 -17.76 -1.62
CA ALA A 10 -2.11 -17.50 -2.70
C ALA A 10 -1.04 -18.61 -2.75
N SER A 11 -0.43 -18.83 -3.94
CA SER A 11 0.69 -19.75 -4.07
C SER A 11 1.87 -19.35 -3.19
N TRP A 12 2.09 -18.07 -3.06
CA TRP A 12 3.15 -17.51 -2.22
C TRP A 12 2.67 -16.33 -1.43
N ILE A 13 3.07 -16.24 -0.18
CA ILE A 13 2.85 -15.07 0.67
C ILE A 13 4.20 -14.60 1.19
N TYR A 14 4.59 -13.37 0.85
CA TYR A 14 5.73 -12.69 1.44
C TYR A 14 5.28 -11.86 2.64
N THR A 15 5.70 -12.23 3.83
CA THR A 15 5.22 -11.62 5.08
C THR A 15 5.97 -10.35 5.47
N ALA A 16 7.13 -10.10 4.88
CA ALA A 16 8.12 -9.11 5.31
C ALA A 16 8.60 -9.31 6.78
N ASN A 17 8.42 -10.51 7.33
CA ASN A 17 8.91 -10.89 8.65
C ASN A 17 10.28 -11.58 8.50
N SER A 18 11.19 -11.34 9.46
CA SER A 18 12.55 -11.89 9.44
C SER A 18 12.62 -13.41 9.68
N GLN A 19 11.60 -14.00 10.27
CA GLN A 19 11.60 -15.43 10.62
C GLN A 19 10.98 -16.30 9.53
N ASP A 20 9.83 -15.91 9.00
CA ASP A 20 9.08 -16.65 7.99
C ASP A 20 8.75 -15.73 6.81
N SER A 21 9.78 -15.34 6.06
CA SER A 21 9.62 -14.31 5.04
C SER A 21 8.81 -14.75 3.82
N LEU A 22 8.81 -16.04 3.50
CA LEU A 22 8.13 -16.58 2.31
C LEU A 22 7.41 -17.89 2.65
N LEU A 23 6.09 -17.86 2.55
CA LEU A 23 5.21 -19.00 2.78
C LEU A 23 4.62 -19.50 1.47
N LYS A 24 4.64 -20.83 1.27
CA LYS A 24 4.05 -21.48 0.10
C LYS A 24 2.71 -22.10 0.47
N GLU A 25 1.68 -21.87 -0.37
CA GLU A 25 0.34 -22.45 -0.21
C GLU A 25 -0.28 -22.11 1.16
N TYR A 26 -0.23 -20.83 1.51
CA TYR A 26 -0.84 -20.27 2.70
C TYR A 26 -2.01 -19.36 2.36
N SER A 27 -2.84 -19.14 3.37
CA SER A 27 -3.99 -18.25 3.33
C SER A 27 -3.91 -17.20 4.42
N VAL A 28 -4.23 -15.97 4.06
CA VAL A 28 -4.43 -14.85 5.00
C VAL A 28 -5.88 -14.84 5.41
N VAL A 29 -6.13 -14.84 6.72
CA VAL A 29 -7.46 -14.72 7.31
C VAL A 29 -7.66 -13.31 7.82
N ILE A 30 -8.71 -12.63 7.35
CA ILE A 30 -8.99 -11.22 7.65
C ILE A 30 -10.35 -11.10 8.31
N ASP A 31 -10.40 -10.37 9.42
CA ASP A 31 -11.63 -10.02 10.10
C ASP A 31 -11.52 -8.62 10.71
N ALA A 32 -12.62 -7.85 10.70
CA ALA A 32 -12.67 -6.47 11.19
C ALA A 32 -11.49 -5.59 10.72
N ASN A 33 -11.12 -5.69 9.43
CA ASN A 33 -10.02 -4.96 8.77
C ASN A 33 -8.62 -5.29 9.33
N LYS A 34 -8.45 -6.46 9.96
CA LYS A 34 -7.16 -6.94 10.48
C LYS A 34 -6.85 -8.32 9.96
N ILE A 35 -5.58 -8.58 9.68
CA ILE A 35 -5.08 -9.93 9.51
C ILE A 35 -5.08 -10.58 10.89
N ILE A 36 -5.85 -11.65 11.06
CA ILE A 36 -6.00 -12.35 12.32
C ILE A 36 -5.25 -13.68 12.35
N ASP A 37 -4.92 -14.23 11.17
CA ASP A 37 -4.18 -15.49 11.09
C ASP A 37 -3.51 -15.68 9.73
N LEU A 38 -2.49 -16.55 9.70
CA LEU A 38 -1.82 -17.09 8.52
C LEU A 38 -1.81 -18.61 8.65
N VAL A 39 -2.57 -19.31 7.81
CA VAL A 39 -2.80 -20.76 7.91
C VAL A 39 -2.50 -21.44 6.57
N SER A 40 -1.99 -22.65 6.60
CA SER A 40 -1.89 -23.48 5.39
C SER A 40 -3.24 -23.54 4.66
N THR A 41 -3.23 -23.36 3.35
CA THR A 41 -4.45 -23.35 2.52
C THR A 41 -5.25 -24.65 2.66
N GLU A 42 -4.59 -25.79 2.89
CA GLU A 42 -5.26 -27.07 3.11
C GLU A 42 -6.13 -27.09 4.37
N LYS A 43 -5.71 -26.34 5.42
CA LYS A 43 -6.34 -26.40 6.76
C LYS A 43 -7.21 -25.19 7.07
N VAL A 44 -7.18 -24.14 6.29
CA VAL A 44 -7.86 -22.89 6.61
C VAL A 44 -9.36 -23.09 6.79
N PHE A 45 -9.98 -23.91 5.95
CA PHE A 45 -11.43 -24.19 6.01
C PHE A 45 -11.83 -25.21 7.08
N GLU A 46 -10.89 -25.82 7.80
CA GLU A 46 -11.19 -26.60 9.00
C GLU A 46 -11.50 -25.67 10.19
N SER A 47 -10.87 -24.49 10.20
CA SER A 47 -10.95 -23.54 11.32
C SER A 47 -11.85 -22.34 11.05
N TYR A 48 -11.96 -21.92 9.77
CA TYR A 48 -12.60 -20.68 9.39
C TYR A 48 -13.68 -20.85 8.31
N GLU A 49 -14.75 -20.05 8.41
CA GLU A 49 -15.79 -19.85 7.42
C GLU A 49 -15.82 -18.38 7.04
N ALA A 50 -15.53 -18.03 5.80
CA ALA A 50 -15.43 -16.65 5.33
C ALA A 50 -16.64 -16.23 4.49
N SER A 51 -17.01 -14.95 4.59
CA SER A 51 -18.03 -14.34 3.72
C SER A 51 -17.52 -14.17 2.29
N GLU A 52 -16.21 -13.90 2.12
CA GLU A 52 -15.55 -13.76 0.83
C GLU A 52 -14.27 -14.61 0.80
N VAL A 53 -14.06 -15.32 -0.31
CA VAL A 53 -12.87 -16.15 -0.52
C VAL A 53 -12.24 -15.81 -1.86
N PHE A 54 -10.94 -15.49 -1.82
CA PHE A 54 -10.12 -15.26 -3.01
C PHE A 54 -9.08 -16.37 -3.13
N SER A 55 -9.07 -17.09 -4.26
CA SER A 55 -8.09 -18.12 -4.59
C SER A 55 -7.20 -17.64 -5.74
N LEU A 56 -5.95 -17.35 -5.44
CA LEU A 56 -4.99 -16.70 -6.33
C LEU A 56 -3.78 -17.64 -6.57
N SER A 57 -3.99 -18.72 -7.35
CA SER A 57 -3.00 -19.79 -7.55
C SER A 57 -1.71 -19.33 -8.23
N ASP A 58 -1.75 -18.29 -9.05
CA ASP A 58 -0.60 -17.80 -9.82
C ASP A 58 -0.08 -16.44 -9.32
N HIS A 59 -0.34 -16.14 -8.04
CA HIS A 59 0.00 -14.86 -7.45
C HIS A 59 0.91 -15.01 -6.24
N ILE A 60 1.68 -13.97 -6.00
CA ILE A 60 2.33 -13.71 -4.73
C ILE A 60 1.59 -12.61 -3.99
N LEU A 61 1.22 -12.87 -2.75
CA LEU A 61 0.63 -11.86 -1.86
C LEU A 61 1.75 -11.21 -1.05
N ILE A 62 1.78 -9.90 -1.05
CA ILE A 62 2.76 -9.09 -0.32
C ILE A 62 2.04 -8.03 0.53
N PRO A 63 2.65 -7.53 1.61
CA PRO A 63 2.15 -6.35 2.30
C PRO A 63 2.06 -5.15 1.36
N GLY A 64 1.10 -4.26 1.60
CA GLY A 64 0.99 -3.01 0.85
C GLY A 64 2.29 -2.22 0.90
N LEU A 65 2.72 -1.71 -0.24
CA LEU A 65 3.94 -0.90 -0.33
C LEU A 65 3.73 0.45 0.36
N ILE A 66 4.70 0.84 1.19
CA ILE A 66 4.71 2.14 1.86
C ILE A 66 5.70 3.05 1.13
N ASN A 67 5.17 4.06 0.45
CA ASN A 67 6.00 5.09 -0.17
C ASN A 67 6.26 6.21 0.84
N THR A 68 7.51 6.32 1.31
CA THR A 68 7.93 7.34 2.25
C THR A 68 8.53 8.58 1.59
N HIS A 69 8.62 8.59 0.25
CA HIS A 69 9.11 9.73 -0.52
C HIS A 69 8.25 9.91 -1.76
N SER A 70 7.51 11.02 -1.83
CA SER A 70 6.64 11.34 -2.96
C SER A 70 6.57 12.84 -3.20
N HIS A 71 6.46 13.20 -4.47
CA HIS A 71 6.21 14.56 -4.94
C HIS A 71 4.81 14.71 -5.55
N SER A 72 3.88 13.80 -5.26
CA SER A 72 2.53 13.80 -5.84
C SER A 72 1.79 15.12 -5.65
N ALA A 73 1.91 15.73 -4.47
CA ALA A 73 1.27 17.02 -4.17
C ALA A 73 1.79 18.17 -5.08
N MET A 74 3.04 18.07 -5.56
CA MET A 74 3.63 19.07 -6.47
C MET A 74 3.00 19.06 -7.87
N SER A 75 2.06 18.17 -8.15
CA SER A 75 1.29 18.18 -9.41
C SER A 75 0.66 19.53 -9.69
N LEU A 76 0.30 20.28 -8.64
CA LEU A 76 -0.24 21.64 -8.75
C LEU A 76 0.79 22.69 -9.20
N PHE A 77 2.08 22.36 -9.17
CA PHE A 77 3.17 23.22 -9.67
C PHE A 77 3.67 22.83 -11.05
N LYS A 78 2.99 21.92 -11.77
CA LYS A 78 3.36 21.57 -13.14
C LYS A 78 3.35 22.81 -14.03
N GLY A 79 4.44 23.02 -14.79
CA GLY A 79 4.63 24.18 -15.63
C GLY A 79 5.03 25.46 -14.91
N TYR A 80 5.28 25.38 -13.60
CA TYR A 80 5.75 26.51 -12.82
C TYR A 80 7.28 26.57 -12.82
N ALA A 81 7.83 27.67 -13.36
CA ALA A 81 9.26 27.93 -13.37
C ALA A 81 10.08 26.85 -14.11
N ASP A 82 9.62 26.46 -15.31
CA ASP A 82 10.32 25.51 -16.19
C ASP A 82 11.64 26.09 -16.74
N ASP A 83 12.52 25.21 -17.23
CA ASP A 83 13.79 25.52 -17.89
C ASP A 83 14.85 26.24 -17.04
N LEU A 84 14.80 26.09 -15.73
CA LEU A 84 15.74 26.67 -14.79
C LEU A 84 16.78 25.65 -14.31
N LYS A 85 17.96 26.14 -13.91
CA LYS A 85 18.92 25.31 -13.20
C LYS A 85 18.36 24.88 -11.86
N LEU A 86 18.57 23.63 -11.45
CA LEU A 86 18.00 23.01 -10.26
C LEU A 86 18.09 23.90 -9.00
N LYS A 87 19.25 24.51 -8.75
CA LYS A 87 19.46 25.34 -7.56
C LYS A 87 18.60 26.61 -7.57
N CYS A 88 18.49 27.27 -8.72
CA CYS A 88 17.64 28.43 -8.90
C CYS A 88 16.15 28.01 -8.81
N TRP A 89 15.78 26.97 -9.51
CA TRP A 89 14.43 26.41 -9.47
C TRP A 89 13.94 26.11 -8.04
N LEU A 90 14.77 25.44 -7.22
CA LEU A 90 14.42 25.13 -5.84
C LEU A 90 14.37 26.38 -4.96
N ASN A 91 15.47 27.19 -4.91
CA ASN A 91 15.60 28.25 -3.94
C ASN A 91 14.71 29.46 -4.23
N ASP A 92 14.58 29.83 -5.49
CA ASP A 92 13.98 31.09 -5.88
C ASP A 92 12.49 30.93 -6.26
N TYR A 93 12.06 29.71 -6.55
CA TYR A 93 10.70 29.44 -7.01
C TYR A 93 9.96 28.38 -6.18
N ILE A 94 10.44 27.14 -6.13
CA ILE A 94 9.66 26.02 -5.56
C ILE A 94 9.52 26.16 -4.05
N TRP A 95 10.60 26.31 -3.31
CA TRP A 95 10.52 26.42 -1.86
C TRP A 95 9.74 27.67 -1.37
N PRO A 96 9.89 28.85 -1.99
CA PRO A 96 8.99 29.98 -1.69
C PRO A 96 7.53 29.68 -1.98
N ALA A 97 7.20 29.05 -3.11
CA ALA A 97 5.84 28.70 -3.47
C ALA A 97 5.26 27.64 -2.51
N GLU A 98 6.04 26.61 -2.16
CA GLU A 98 5.64 25.62 -1.15
C GLU A 98 5.34 26.27 0.19
N LYS A 99 6.22 27.14 0.65
CA LYS A 99 6.02 27.87 1.92
C LYS A 99 4.74 28.69 1.93
N GLN A 100 4.34 29.21 0.78
CA GLN A 100 3.15 30.06 0.64
C GLN A 100 1.86 29.24 0.50
N HIS A 101 1.89 28.11 -0.24
CA HIS A 101 0.68 27.44 -0.71
C HIS A 101 0.43 26.08 -0.07
N VAL A 102 1.46 25.39 0.47
CA VAL A 102 1.29 24.05 1.02
C VAL A 102 0.40 24.08 2.25
N SER A 103 -0.65 23.29 2.19
CA SER A 103 -1.65 23.09 3.24
C SER A 103 -2.20 21.67 3.13
N ASN A 104 -2.95 21.20 4.12
CA ASN A 104 -3.62 19.90 4.05
C ASN A 104 -4.49 19.78 2.79
N LYS A 105 -5.17 20.85 2.41
CA LYS A 105 -5.99 20.90 1.19
C LYS A 105 -5.12 20.81 -0.06
N PHE A 106 -4.02 21.56 -0.13
CA PHE A 106 -3.07 21.53 -1.25
C PHE A 106 -2.52 20.12 -1.46
N VAL A 107 -2.05 19.47 -0.39
CA VAL A 107 -1.50 18.10 -0.46
C VAL A 107 -2.57 17.12 -0.93
N LYS A 108 -3.78 17.19 -0.39
CA LYS A 108 -4.89 16.34 -0.81
C LYS A 108 -5.21 16.52 -2.29
N ASP A 109 -5.46 17.75 -2.71
CA ASP A 109 -5.88 18.04 -4.10
C ASP A 109 -4.78 17.66 -5.10
N GLY A 110 -3.52 18.02 -4.83
CA GLY A 110 -2.39 17.71 -5.72
C GLY A 110 -2.04 16.22 -5.80
N SER A 111 -2.39 15.43 -4.77
CA SER A 111 -2.19 13.98 -4.78
C SER A 111 -3.33 13.22 -5.46
N MET A 112 -4.45 13.88 -5.79
CA MET A 112 -5.61 13.27 -6.45
C MET A 112 -5.65 13.52 -7.96
N ILE A 113 -4.74 14.35 -8.49
CA ILE A 113 -4.54 14.60 -9.91
C ILE A 113 -3.67 13.49 -10.53
#